data_44875c0f0bd2768bdcdc16d99d9a871f
#
_entry.id   44875c0f0bd2768bdcdc16d99d9a871f
#
_cell.length_a   1.000
_cell.length_b   1.000
_cell.length_c   1.000
_cell.angle_alpha   90.00
_cell.angle_beta   90.00
_cell.angle_gamma   90.00
#
_symmetry.space_group_name_H-M   'P 1'
#
loop_
_entity.id
_entity.type
_entity.pdbx_description
1 polymer ?
#
loop_
_entity_poly.entity_id
_entity_poly.type
_entity_poly.pdbx_seq_one_letter_code
_entity_poly.pdbx_strand_id
1 'polypeptide(L)'
;MNRKTIQTATNDFSISRIKHFYTFGKKNMKMVAKFFKYEDKYFNTPFIKKIIVLTQTDLKSASFIIWLYETDDKGMPCILINESGILSKAYEGKTYTEVDITDLKIRFPSQGIFTVIELLEINENEFRFFYRFRGKGEKCIGSIIEPSIGAYPSTQGDTLILGGNGWRKNEIEKSILPRYKNKFHNLSIELELSDM
;
A
#
# COMPACT_ATOMS: atom_id res chain seq x y z
N MET A 1 30.94 8.63 -6.99
CA MET A 1 29.89 7.61 -6.91
C MET A 1 28.60 8.23 -7.48
N ASN A 2 28.22 7.83 -8.68
CA ASN A 2 26.99 8.33 -9.30
C ASN A 2 25.83 7.50 -8.76
N ARG A 3 25.09 8.07 -7.80
CA ARG A 3 23.82 7.48 -7.33
C ARG A 3 22.77 7.68 -8.41
N LYS A 4 22.40 6.62 -9.10
CA LYS A 4 21.29 6.62 -10.03
C LYS A 4 20.07 6.09 -9.30
N THR A 5 19.27 6.97 -8.75
CA THR A 5 17.97 6.61 -8.17
C THR A 5 17.05 6.22 -9.33
N ILE A 6 16.69 4.95 -9.44
CA ILE A 6 15.68 4.51 -10.39
C ILE A 6 14.36 4.54 -9.62
N GLN A 7 13.60 5.59 -9.85
CA GLN A 7 12.20 5.60 -9.43
C GLN A 7 11.43 4.69 -10.39
N THR A 8 10.82 3.65 -9.88
CA THR A 8 9.75 2.97 -10.61
C THR A 8 8.50 3.83 -10.50
N ALA A 9 8.58 5.03 -11.07
CA ALA A 9 7.47 5.94 -11.10
C ALA A 9 6.43 5.40 -12.08
N THR A 10 5.32 4.96 -11.57
CA THR A 10 4.10 5.03 -12.35
C THR A 10 3.82 6.53 -12.55
N ASN A 11 3.74 6.99 -13.79
CA ASN A 11 3.56 8.39 -14.20
C ASN A 11 2.35 9.12 -13.57
N ASP A 12 1.65 8.53 -12.62
CA ASP A 12 0.42 8.99 -12.00
C ASP A 12 0.46 9.09 -10.48
N PHE A 13 1.62 8.94 -9.84
CA PHE A 13 1.82 9.03 -8.38
C PHE A 13 1.79 10.49 -7.89
N SER A 14 0.83 11.25 -8.34
CA SER A 14 0.61 12.61 -7.85
C SER A 14 -0.44 12.62 -6.75
N ILE A 15 -0.07 13.10 -5.57
CA ILE A 15 -0.94 13.25 -4.40
C ILE A 15 -2.29 13.90 -4.75
N SER A 16 -2.29 14.96 -5.56
CA SER A 16 -3.49 15.69 -5.94
C SER A 16 -4.46 14.87 -6.80
N ARG A 17 -3.94 13.89 -7.52
CA ARG A 17 -4.71 13.04 -8.45
C ARG A 17 -5.30 11.80 -7.79
N ILE A 18 -4.77 11.34 -6.66
CA ILE A 18 -5.29 10.17 -5.95
C ILE A 18 -6.54 10.59 -5.16
N LYS A 19 -7.66 9.92 -5.41
CA LYS A 19 -8.97 10.19 -4.78
C LYS A 19 -9.59 8.94 -4.15
N HIS A 20 -8.99 7.79 -4.35
CA HIS A 20 -9.41 6.52 -3.75
C HIS A 20 -8.37 6.07 -2.73
N PHE A 21 -8.88 5.58 -1.58
CA PHE A 21 -8.06 5.05 -0.51
C PHE A 21 -8.65 3.73 -0.03
N TYR A 22 -7.81 2.74 0.16
CA TYR A 22 -8.18 1.52 0.86
C TYR A 22 -8.29 1.83 2.34
N THR A 23 -9.50 1.63 2.86
CA THR A 23 -9.83 1.74 4.28
C THR A 23 -10.13 0.37 4.83
N PHE A 24 -9.78 0.11 6.06
CA PHE A 24 -9.96 -1.19 6.69
C PHE A 24 -10.99 -1.10 7.80
N GLY A 25 -12.07 -1.84 7.64
CA GLY A 25 -13.04 -2.04 8.73
C GLY A 25 -12.62 -3.23 9.60
N LYS A 26 -13.04 -3.24 10.85
CA LYS A 26 -12.67 -4.22 11.90
C LYS A 26 -12.87 -5.72 11.56
N LYS A 27 -13.36 -6.11 10.38
CA LYS A 27 -13.77 -7.51 10.17
C LYS A 27 -13.27 -8.23 8.89
N ASN A 28 -12.81 -7.54 7.85
CA ASN A 28 -12.72 -8.21 6.55
C ASN A 28 -11.43 -8.07 5.74
N MET A 29 -10.57 -7.14 6.02
CA MET A 29 -9.35 -6.94 5.27
C MET A 29 -8.20 -6.71 6.25
N LYS A 30 -7.18 -7.54 6.21
CA LYS A 30 -6.04 -7.46 7.14
C LYS A 30 -4.80 -6.85 6.49
N MET A 31 -4.59 -7.18 5.21
CA MET A 31 -3.41 -6.76 4.48
C MET A 31 -3.77 -6.46 3.02
N VAL A 32 -2.99 -5.56 2.43
CA VAL A 32 -2.98 -5.32 0.99
C VAL A 32 -1.56 -5.43 0.46
N ALA A 33 -1.40 -5.95 -0.74
CA ALA A 33 -0.11 -6.18 -1.36
C ALA A 33 -0.04 -5.57 -2.75
N LYS A 34 1.10 -4.99 -3.10
CA LYS A 34 1.43 -4.58 -4.46
C LYS A 34 2.59 -5.40 -4.99
N PHE A 35 2.41 -5.93 -6.20
CA PHE A 35 3.47 -6.64 -6.91
C PHE A 35 4.33 -5.67 -7.72
N PHE A 36 5.64 -5.83 -7.59
CA PHE A 36 6.64 -5.16 -8.40
C PHE A 36 7.38 -6.21 -9.22
N LYS A 37 7.20 -6.14 -10.53
CA LYS A 37 7.90 -7.02 -11.48
C LYS A 37 9.36 -6.60 -11.58
N TYR A 38 10.30 -7.57 -11.65
CA TYR A 38 11.69 -7.29 -11.98
C TYR A 38 11.80 -6.77 -13.43
N GLU A 39 12.67 -5.80 -13.65
CA GLU A 39 13.04 -5.28 -14.97
C GLU A 39 14.57 -5.25 -15.08
N ASP A 40 15.11 -5.55 -16.27
CA ASP A 40 16.57 -5.60 -16.52
C ASP A 40 17.28 -4.29 -16.19
N LYS A 41 16.57 -3.15 -16.27
CA LYS A 41 17.11 -1.84 -15.87
C LYS A 41 17.52 -1.75 -14.40
N TYR A 42 17.05 -2.68 -13.54
CA TYR A 42 17.39 -2.73 -12.10
C TYR A 42 18.70 -3.45 -11.83
N PHE A 43 19.32 -4.06 -12.87
CA PHE A 43 20.56 -4.83 -12.72
C PHE A 43 21.69 -4.03 -12.03
N ASN A 44 21.84 -2.75 -12.36
CA ASN A 44 22.87 -1.87 -11.80
C ASN A 44 22.46 -1.20 -10.47
N THR A 45 21.21 -1.35 -10.04
CA THR A 45 20.67 -0.81 -8.80
C THR A 45 19.81 -1.87 -8.11
N PRO A 46 20.42 -3.00 -7.71
CA PRO A 46 19.67 -4.18 -7.31
C PRO A 46 19.11 -4.13 -5.89
N PHE A 47 19.42 -3.11 -5.09
CA PHE A 47 19.01 -3.06 -3.70
C PHE A 47 17.83 -2.11 -3.50
N ILE A 48 16.86 -2.54 -2.70
CA ILE A 48 15.72 -1.70 -2.29
C ILE A 48 16.21 -0.79 -1.17
N LYS A 49 16.22 0.50 -1.44
CA LYS A 49 16.67 1.52 -0.51
C LYS A 49 15.51 2.08 0.31
N LYS A 50 14.39 2.36 -0.37
CA LYS A 50 13.26 3.04 0.26
C LYS A 50 11.94 2.50 -0.27
N ILE A 51 10.96 2.44 0.61
CA ILE A 51 9.56 2.19 0.28
C ILE A 51 8.78 3.47 0.52
N ILE A 52 8.04 3.93 -0.48
CA ILE A 52 7.25 5.15 -0.42
C ILE A 52 5.78 4.77 -0.56
N VAL A 53 4.98 5.08 0.44
CA VAL A 53 3.56 4.74 0.50
C VAL A 53 2.73 6.02 0.59
N LEU A 54 1.74 6.20 -0.28
CA LEU A 54 0.78 7.29 -0.09
C LEU A 54 -0.22 6.90 0.99
N THR A 55 -0.20 7.60 2.11
CA THR A 55 -1.08 7.38 3.26
C THR A 55 -2.00 8.56 3.47
N GLN A 56 -3.13 8.31 4.12
CA GLN A 56 -4.03 9.33 4.65
C GLN A 56 -4.50 8.93 6.04
N THR A 57 -4.42 9.86 6.99
CA THR A 57 -4.96 9.68 8.34
C THR A 57 -5.49 11.00 8.90
N ASP A 58 -6.59 10.93 9.63
CA ASP A 58 -7.16 12.06 10.39
C ASP A 58 -6.63 12.09 11.84
N LEU A 59 -5.86 11.04 12.23
CA LEU A 59 -5.13 10.98 13.50
C LEU A 59 -3.80 11.74 13.39
N LYS A 60 -3.27 12.22 14.52
CA LYS A 60 -1.91 12.81 14.56
C LYS A 60 -0.87 11.87 13.98
N SER A 61 -1.03 10.57 14.23
CA SER A 61 -0.24 9.51 13.60
C SER A 61 -0.97 8.18 13.70
N ALA A 62 -0.73 7.29 12.72
CA ALA A 62 -1.22 5.93 12.72
C ALA A 62 -0.12 4.97 12.28
N SER A 63 0.02 3.84 12.99
CA SER A 63 1.09 2.88 12.75
C SER A 63 0.62 1.74 11.84
N PHE A 64 1.52 1.25 11.00
CA PHE A 64 1.29 0.09 10.14
C PHE A 64 2.58 -0.69 9.97
N ILE A 65 2.50 -1.93 9.48
CA ILE A 65 3.68 -2.76 9.22
C ILE A 65 3.83 -2.98 7.73
N ILE A 66 5.08 -2.92 7.24
CA ILE A 66 5.45 -3.30 5.89
C ILE A 66 6.14 -4.66 5.95
N TRP A 67 5.67 -5.58 5.10
CA TRP A 67 6.28 -6.87 4.86
C TRP A 67 6.71 -6.98 3.41
N LEU A 68 7.81 -7.70 3.16
CA LEU A 68 8.30 -8.01 1.82
C LEU A 68 8.25 -9.50 1.59
N TYR A 69 7.63 -9.92 0.48
CA TYR A 69 7.47 -11.32 0.12
C TYR A 69 7.99 -11.61 -1.29
N GLU A 70 8.57 -12.78 -1.46
CA GLU A 70 8.76 -13.35 -2.79
C GLU A 70 7.42 -13.82 -3.36
N THR A 71 7.41 -14.07 -4.67
CA THR A 71 6.24 -14.60 -5.38
C THR A 71 6.39 -16.10 -5.63
N ASP A 72 5.29 -16.84 -5.50
CA ASP A 72 5.21 -18.23 -5.96
C ASP A 72 4.92 -18.34 -7.47
N ASP A 73 4.89 -19.57 -7.98
CA ASP A 73 4.61 -19.86 -9.40
C ASP A 73 3.19 -19.45 -9.83
N LYS A 74 2.29 -19.20 -8.88
CA LYS A 74 0.92 -18.73 -9.12
C LYS A 74 0.80 -17.21 -9.07
N GLY A 75 1.91 -16.49 -8.79
CA GLY A 75 1.94 -15.05 -8.65
C GLY A 75 1.30 -14.56 -7.34
N MET A 76 1.47 -15.32 -6.25
CA MET A 76 1.00 -14.97 -4.91
C MET A 76 2.16 -14.77 -3.94
N PRO A 77 2.02 -13.93 -2.89
CA PRO A 77 3.03 -13.81 -1.84
C PRO A 77 3.25 -15.14 -1.15
N CYS A 78 4.49 -15.61 -1.04
CA CYS A 78 4.80 -16.92 -0.46
C CYS A 78 5.89 -16.87 0.61
N ILE A 79 7.11 -16.48 0.30
CA ILE A 79 8.25 -16.50 1.22
C ILE A 79 8.49 -15.09 1.75
N LEU A 80 8.53 -14.96 3.07
CA LEU A 80 8.84 -13.71 3.74
C LEU A 80 10.33 -13.40 3.59
N ILE A 81 10.66 -12.21 3.07
CA ILE A 81 12.05 -11.76 2.84
C ILE A 81 12.64 -11.14 4.10
N ASN A 82 11.86 -10.30 4.80
CA ASN A 82 12.29 -9.67 6.04
C ASN A 82 11.69 -10.42 7.25
N GLU A 83 12.56 -11.00 8.10
CA GLU A 83 12.15 -11.82 9.24
C GLU A 83 11.28 -11.07 10.27
N SER A 84 11.46 -9.76 10.38
CA SER A 84 10.64 -8.89 11.23
C SER A 84 9.98 -7.82 10.39
N GLY A 85 8.71 -7.57 10.65
CA GLY A 85 7.96 -6.51 9.98
C GLY A 85 8.58 -5.13 10.20
N ILE A 86 8.51 -4.27 9.20
CA ILE A 86 9.03 -2.91 9.26
C ILE A 86 7.92 -2.02 9.82
N LEU A 87 7.97 -1.74 11.12
CA LEU A 87 7.02 -0.84 11.77
C LEU A 87 7.19 0.58 11.21
N SER A 88 6.12 1.12 10.67
CA SER A 88 6.09 2.42 10.00
C SER A 88 4.98 3.28 10.56
N LYS A 89 5.08 4.60 10.37
CA LYS A 89 4.13 5.57 10.92
C LYS A 89 3.72 6.59 9.86
N ALA A 90 2.43 6.66 9.59
CA ALA A 90 1.80 7.74 8.84
C ALA A 90 1.49 8.92 9.78
N TYR A 91 1.54 10.14 9.25
CA TYR A 91 1.20 11.35 9.98
C TYR A 91 -0.03 12.02 9.39
N GLU A 92 -0.68 12.88 10.19
CA GLU A 92 -1.92 13.57 9.86
C GLU A 92 -1.93 14.16 8.45
N GLY A 93 -3.06 13.98 7.78
CA GLY A 93 -3.29 14.44 6.42
C GLY A 93 -2.98 13.37 5.37
N LYS A 94 -2.90 13.81 4.13
CA LYS A 94 -2.60 13.02 2.95
C LYS A 94 -1.16 13.25 2.52
N THR A 95 -0.28 12.32 2.83
CA THR A 95 1.17 12.47 2.69
C THR A 95 1.84 11.23 2.12
N TYR A 96 3.05 11.38 1.58
CA TYR A 96 3.95 10.25 1.34
C TYR A 96 4.62 9.86 2.65
N THR A 97 4.44 8.60 3.04
CA THR A 97 5.21 7.97 4.12
C THR A 97 6.41 7.28 3.49
N GLU A 98 7.60 7.82 3.73
CA GLU A 98 8.86 7.28 3.24
C GLU A 98 9.53 6.43 4.32
N VAL A 99 9.90 5.20 3.98
CA VAL A 99 10.50 4.24 4.89
C VAL A 99 11.85 3.82 4.30
N ASP A 100 12.94 4.28 4.90
CA ASP A 100 14.29 3.89 4.53
C ASP A 100 14.58 2.49 5.06
N ILE A 101 15.00 1.58 4.17
CA ILE A 101 15.34 0.19 4.48
C ILE A 101 16.73 -0.19 3.99
N THR A 102 17.59 0.81 3.73
CA THR A 102 18.95 0.63 3.22
C THR A 102 19.72 -0.38 4.06
N ASP A 103 19.59 -0.31 5.39
CA ASP A 103 20.31 -1.18 6.33
C ASP A 103 19.91 -2.66 6.22
N LEU A 104 18.73 -2.96 5.71
CA LEU A 104 18.27 -4.34 5.50
C LEU A 104 18.95 -5.02 4.31
N LYS A 105 19.59 -4.25 3.43
CA LYS A 105 20.34 -4.75 2.23
C LYS A 105 19.53 -5.73 1.39
N ILE A 106 18.25 -5.49 1.24
CA ILE A 106 17.33 -6.36 0.52
C ILE A 106 17.58 -6.20 -0.98
N ARG A 107 18.01 -7.28 -1.61
CA ARG A 107 18.15 -7.33 -3.07
C ARG A 107 16.78 -7.60 -3.71
N PHE A 108 16.48 -6.85 -4.78
CA PHE A 108 15.26 -7.05 -5.55
C PHE A 108 15.30 -8.42 -6.25
N PRO A 109 14.37 -9.36 -5.92
CA PRO A 109 14.38 -10.70 -6.52
C PRO A 109 14.08 -10.67 -8.02
N SER A 110 14.74 -11.55 -8.79
CA SER A 110 14.51 -11.67 -10.25
C SER A 110 13.08 -12.08 -10.63
N GLN A 111 12.36 -12.74 -9.72
CA GLN A 111 10.97 -13.14 -9.91
C GLN A 111 9.97 -12.02 -9.58
N GLY A 112 10.45 -10.88 -9.05
CA GLY A 112 9.62 -9.80 -8.53
C GLY A 112 9.44 -9.88 -7.02
N ILE A 113 8.80 -8.86 -6.47
CA ILE A 113 8.59 -8.71 -5.03
C ILE A 113 7.21 -8.16 -4.72
N PHE A 114 6.60 -8.64 -3.65
CA PHE A 114 5.44 -8.02 -3.06
C PHE A 114 5.82 -7.12 -1.90
N THR A 115 5.33 -5.88 -1.94
CA THR A 115 5.27 -5.02 -0.76
C THR A 115 3.87 -5.13 -0.18
N VAL A 116 3.78 -5.61 1.06
CA VAL A 116 2.54 -5.86 1.77
C VAL A 116 2.39 -4.86 2.90
N ILE A 117 1.25 -4.21 2.99
CA ILE A 117 0.88 -3.31 4.08
C ILE A 117 -0.10 -4.04 5.00
N GLU A 118 0.27 -4.17 6.27
CA GLU A 118 -0.58 -4.66 7.34
C GLU A 118 -1.02 -3.49 8.22
N LEU A 119 -2.33 -3.29 8.36
CA LEU A 119 -2.88 -2.29 9.27
C LEU A 119 -3.07 -2.89 10.65
N LEU A 120 -2.58 -2.18 11.65
CA LEU A 120 -2.65 -2.62 13.04
C LEU A 120 -4.00 -2.25 13.66
N GLU A 121 -4.79 -3.26 14.04
CA GLU A 121 -6.04 -3.06 14.79
C GLU A 121 -5.76 -2.75 16.27
N ILE A 122 -5.18 -1.58 16.54
CA ILE A 122 -4.90 -1.06 17.88
C ILE A 122 -5.74 0.19 18.15
N ASN A 123 -5.95 0.52 19.42
CA ASN A 123 -6.80 1.66 19.81
C ASN A 123 -6.27 2.99 19.28
N GLU A 124 -4.95 3.15 19.21
CA GLU A 124 -4.26 4.33 18.72
C GLU A 124 -4.53 4.59 17.22
N ASN A 125 -4.88 3.55 16.48
CA ASN A 125 -5.22 3.63 15.06
C ASN A 125 -6.73 3.74 14.81
N GLU A 126 -7.58 3.69 15.84
CA GLU A 126 -9.02 3.79 15.67
C GLU A 126 -9.45 5.25 15.54
N PHE A 127 -9.88 5.65 14.34
CA PHE A 127 -10.53 6.94 14.11
C PHE A 127 -12.03 6.80 14.22
N ARG A 128 -12.66 7.57 15.12
CA ARG A 128 -14.10 7.59 15.37
C ARG A 128 -14.71 8.84 14.77
N PHE A 129 -15.80 8.67 14.03
CA PHE A 129 -16.52 9.77 13.40
C PHE A 129 -18.02 9.66 13.59
N PHE A 130 -18.70 10.81 13.53
CA PHE A 130 -20.15 10.87 13.59
C PHE A 130 -20.72 10.94 12.17
N TYR A 131 -21.77 10.18 11.92
CA TYR A 131 -22.53 10.27 10.67
C TYR A 131 -24.04 10.22 10.95
N ARG A 132 -24.84 10.68 10.00
CA ARG A 132 -26.30 10.59 10.06
C ARG A 132 -26.79 9.75 8.89
N PHE A 133 -27.63 8.78 9.16
CA PHE A 133 -28.36 8.08 8.12
C PHE A 133 -29.38 9.03 7.49
N ARG A 134 -29.40 9.11 6.15
CA ARG A 134 -30.47 9.84 5.42
C ARG A 134 -31.83 9.28 5.84
N GLY A 135 -32.66 10.12 6.45
CA GLY A 135 -34.05 9.79 6.82
C GLY A 135 -34.29 9.38 8.27
N LYS A 136 -33.28 9.17 9.12
CA LYS A 136 -33.50 8.77 10.53
C LYS A 136 -33.14 9.81 11.58
N GLY A 137 -32.56 10.95 11.22
CA GLY A 137 -32.23 12.04 12.14
C GLY A 137 -31.23 11.72 13.27
N GLU A 138 -30.97 10.44 13.52
CA GLU A 138 -30.12 9.98 14.62
C GLU A 138 -28.63 10.11 14.26
N LYS A 139 -27.85 10.56 15.25
CA LYS A 139 -26.39 10.56 15.19
C LYS A 139 -25.88 9.15 15.45
N CYS A 140 -25.17 8.57 14.50
CA CYS A 140 -24.48 7.30 14.67
C CYS A 140 -22.98 7.52 14.82
N ILE A 141 -22.30 6.63 15.51
CA ILE A 141 -20.83 6.62 15.62
C ILE A 141 -20.31 5.51 14.72
N GLY A 142 -19.40 5.85 13.82
CA GLY A 142 -18.61 4.90 13.04
C GLY A 142 -17.16 4.92 13.48
N SER A 143 -16.44 3.87 13.17
CA SER A 143 -14.98 3.83 13.31
C SER A 143 -14.32 3.13 12.14
N ILE A 144 -13.11 3.56 11.82
CA ILE A 144 -12.21 2.94 10.85
C ILE A 144 -10.83 2.76 11.49
N ILE A 145 -10.06 1.81 10.98
CA ILE A 145 -8.65 1.66 11.34
C ILE A 145 -7.83 2.44 10.33
N GLU A 146 -6.98 3.31 10.80
CA GLU A 146 -6.08 4.13 10.01
C GLU A 146 -4.62 3.64 10.12
N PRO A 147 -3.74 4.02 9.17
CA PRO A 147 -4.00 4.92 8.04
C PRO A 147 -4.75 4.24 6.89
N SER A 148 -5.36 5.02 6.03
CA SER A 148 -5.84 4.57 4.72
C SER A 148 -4.70 4.62 3.70
N ILE A 149 -4.67 3.67 2.74
CA ILE A 149 -3.62 3.56 1.73
C ILE A 149 -4.14 4.03 0.37
N GLY A 150 -3.46 4.99 -0.23
CA GLY A 150 -3.84 5.57 -1.52
C GLY A 150 -3.80 4.57 -2.66
N ALA A 151 -4.73 4.72 -3.62
CA ALA A 151 -4.77 3.91 -4.83
C ALA A 151 -5.02 4.75 -6.08
N TYR A 152 -4.36 4.36 -7.16
CA TYR A 152 -4.50 4.98 -8.48
C TYR A 152 -5.25 4.05 -9.45
N PRO A 153 -5.98 4.61 -10.43
CA PRO A 153 -6.69 3.81 -11.41
C PRO A 153 -5.76 3.23 -12.47
N SER A 154 -5.91 1.94 -12.80
CA SER A 154 -5.10 1.23 -13.81
C SER A 154 -5.96 0.34 -14.68
N THR A 155 -5.50 0.03 -15.88
CA THR A 155 -6.07 -0.99 -16.75
C THR A 155 -5.55 -2.40 -16.45
N GLN A 156 -4.46 -2.51 -15.68
CA GLN A 156 -3.87 -3.76 -15.21
C GLN A 156 -3.85 -3.78 -13.69
N GLY A 157 -4.23 -4.90 -13.08
CA GLY A 157 -4.23 -5.07 -11.63
C GLY A 157 -2.92 -5.64 -11.13
N ASP A 158 -2.28 -4.96 -10.19
CA ASP A 158 -1.07 -5.38 -9.49
C ASP A 158 -1.27 -5.53 -7.96
N THR A 159 -2.50 -5.33 -7.52
CA THR A 159 -2.87 -5.31 -6.10
C THR A 159 -3.58 -6.59 -5.69
N LEU A 160 -3.15 -7.15 -4.57
CA LEU A 160 -3.80 -8.26 -3.89
C LEU A 160 -4.38 -7.80 -2.55
N ILE A 161 -5.40 -8.49 -2.10
CA ILE A 161 -6.08 -8.26 -0.83
C ILE A 161 -6.12 -9.56 -0.06
N LEU A 162 -5.66 -9.55 1.20
CA LEU A 162 -5.77 -10.67 2.12
C LEU A 162 -7.08 -10.56 2.90
N GLY A 163 -7.97 -11.52 2.65
CA GLY A 163 -9.23 -11.69 3.40
C GLY A 163 -9.27 -13.02 4.16
N GLY A 164 -10.43 -13.37 4.71
CA GLY A 164 -10.62 -14.63 5.44
C GLY A 164 -10.32 -15.91 4.64
N ASN A 165 -10.41 -15.86 3.33
CA ASN A 165 -10.17 -16.98 2.41
C ASN A 165 -8.77 -16.94 1.74
N GLY A 166 -7.83 -16.16 2.27
CA GLY A 166 -6.49 -16.00 1.71
C GLY A 166 -6.35 -14.81 0.75
N TRP A 167 -5.23 -14.80 0.01
CA TRP A 167 -4.93 -13.77 -0.98
C TRP A 167 -5.86 -13.87 -2.19
N ARG A 168 -6.41 -12.74 -2.61
CA ARG A 168 -7.19 -12.61 -3.86
C ARG A 168 -6.74 -11.41 -4.66
N LYS A 169 -6.82 -11.49 -5.98
CA LYS A 169 -6.58 -10.34 -6.85
C LYS A 169 -7.65 -9.29 -6.63
N ASN A 170 -7.24 -8.02 -6.71
CA ASN A 170 -8.18 -6.92 -6.75
C ASN A 170 -9.03 -7.02 -8.03
N GLU A 171 -10.31 -6.70 -7.91
CA GLU A 171 -11.27 -6.72 -9.00
C GLU A 171 -11.50 -5.29 -9.54
N ILE A 172 -12.05 -5.22 -10.75
CA ILE A 172 -12.48 -3.94 -11.32
C ILE A 172 -13.68 -3.44 -10.51
N GLU A 173 -13.52 -2.28 -9.89
CA GLU A 173 -14.57 -1.68 -9.07
C GLU A 173 -15.48 -0.75 -9.87
N LYS A 174 -16.77 -0.77 -9.51
CA LYS A 174 -17.77 0.19 -10.00
C LYS A 174 -17.65 1.50 -9.21
N SER A 175 -16.70 2.33 -9.57
CA SER A 175 -16.52 3.65 -8.93
C SER A 175 -17.45 4.69 -9.55
N ILE A 176 -17.97 5.58 -8.70
CA ILE A 176 -18.70 6.79 -9.13
C ILE A 176 -17.76 7.87 -9.67
N LEU A 177 -16.48 7.80 -9.35
CA LEU A 177 -15.46 8.74 -9.83
C LEU A 177 -15.09 8.40 -11.29
N PRO A 178 -15.28 9.30 -12.27
CA PRO A 178 -15.10 8.97 -13.69
C PRO A 178 -13.72 8.39 -14.02
N ARG A 179 -12.66 8.90 -13.37
CA ARG A 179 -11.27 8.45 -13.58
C ARG A 179 -11.05 7.00 -13.11
N TYR A 180 -11.78 6.54 -12.10
CA TYR A 180 -11.66 5.22 -11.47
C TYR A 180 -12.66 4.20 -12.01
N LYS A 181 -13.67 4.66 -12.76
CA LYS A 181 -14.74 3.82 -13.28
C LYS A 181 -14.19 2.74 -14.21
N ASN A 182 -14.57 1.48 -13.96
CA ASN A 182 -14.18 0.30 -14.73
C ASN A 182 -12.64 0.11 -14.80
N LYS A 183 -11.94 0.41 -13.71
CA LYS A 183 -10.49 0.21 -13.59
C LYS A 183 -10.14 -0.54 -12.32
N PHE A 184 -8.97 -1.17 -12.32
CA PHE A 184 -8.34 -1.62 -11.09
C PHE A 184 -7.89 -0.42 -10.28
N HIS A 185 -7.94 -0.55 -8.97
CA HIS A 185 -7.40 0.44 -8.04
C HIS A 185 -6.10 -0.10 -7.45
N ASN A 186 -4.98 0.26 -8.05
CA ASN A 186 -3.68 -0.22 -7.64
C ASN A 186 -3.10 0.64 -6.51
N LEU A 187 -2.43 0.00 -5.55
CA LEU A 187 -1.82 0.70 -4.41
C LEU A 187 -0.79 1.73 -4.87
N SER A 188 -0.86 2.91 -4.28
CA SER A 188 0.12 3.99 -4.48
C SER A 188 1.35 3.73 -3.60
N ILE A 189 2.16 2.75 -4.00
CA ILE A 189 3.43 2.36 -3.39
C ILE A 189 4.51 2.44 -4.46
N GLU A 190 5.68 2.98 -4.12
CA GLU A 190 6.87 3.03 -4.96
C GLU A 190 8.06 2.43 -4.22
N LEU A 191 9.02 1.92 -4.97
CA LEU A 191 10.32 1.47 -4.47
C LEU A 191 11.43 2.34 -5.05
N GLU A 192 12.28 2.88 -4.21
CA GLU A 192 13.53 3.50 -4.59
C GLU A 192 14.63 2.44 -4.52
N LEU A 193 15.36 2.26 -5.63
CA LEU A 193 16.45 1.30 -5.72
C LEU A 193 17.82 2.01 -5.73
N SER A 194 18.86 1.30 -5.29
CA SER A 194 20.24 1.80 -5.29
C SER A 194 21.24 0.71 -5.66
N ASP A 195 22.46 1.13 -5.93
CA ASP A 195 23.65 0.29 -6.12
C ASP A 195 24.35 -0.10 -4.80
N MET A 196 23.92 0.41 -3.72
CA MET A 196 24.23 0.41 -2.28
C MET A 196 24.53 1.77 -1.70
#